data_031705617d9cfdc24d1a2271efbe8902
#
_entry.id   031705617d9cfdc24d1a2271efbe8902
#
_cell.length_a   1.000
_cell.length_b   1.000
_cell.length_c   1.000
_cell.angle_alpha   90.00
_cell.angle_beta   90.00
_cell.angle_gamma   90.00
#
_symmetry.space_group_name_H-M   'P 1'
#
loop_
_entity.id
_entity.type
_entity.pdbx_description
1 polymer ?
#
loop_
_entity_poly.entity_id
_entity_poly.type
_entity_poly.pdbx_seq_one_letter_code
_entity_poly.pdbx_strand_id
1 'polypeptide(L)' 'MSKNIYVGNLNFQTTSDDLVEAFAAFGTVSRAQVVMDRETGRSRGFGFVEMADGADEAIAKMN' A
#
# COMPACT_ATOMS: atom_id res chain seq x y z
N MET A 1 -8.94 -1.62 -15.30
CA MET A 1 -9.68 -1.28 -14.07
C MET A 1 -8.73 -1.30 -12.88
N SER A 2 -8.91 -0.36 -11.96
CA SER A 2 -8.07 -0.33 -10.76
C SER A 2 -8.51 -1.37 -9.75
N LYS A 3 -7.56 -1.85 -8.95
CA LYS A 3 -7.81 -2.76 -7.86
C LYS A 3 -7.22 -2.20 -6.58
N ASN A 4 -7.93 -2.40 -5.48
CA ASN A 4 -7.44 -2.05 -4.16
C ASN A 4 -6.78 -3.26 -3.53
N ILE A 5 -5.55 -3.05 -3.03
CA ILE A 5 -4.78 -4.09 -2.37
C ILE A 5 -4.66 -3.73 -0.90
N TYR A 6 -5.05 -4.65 -0.03
CA TYR A 6 -4.82 -4.50 1.39
C TYR A 6 -3.38 -4.92 1.70
N VAL A 7 -2.66 -4.04 2.39
CA VAL A 7 -1.27 -4.29 2.77
C VAL A 7 -1.18 -4.26 4.29
N GLY A 8 -0.91 -5.41 4.88
CA GLY A 8 -0.77 -5.52 6.32
C GLY A 8 0.68 -5.63 6.75
N ASN A 9 0.88 -5.72 8.05
CA ASN A 9 2.19 -5.95 8.66
C ASN A 9 3.22 -4.89 8.26
N LEU A 10 2.78 -3.63 8.21
CA LEU A 10 3.65 -2.51 7.86
C LEU A 10 4.43 -2.04 9.07
N ASN A 11 5.66 -1.58 8.81
CA ASN A 11 6.44 -0.89 9.83
C ASN A 11 5.74 0.42 10.20
N PHE A 12 5.78 0.80 11.47
CA PHE A 12 5.15 2.04 11.94
C PHE A 12 5.71 3.28 11.27
N GLN A 13 6.91 3.21 10.72
CA GLN A 13 7.53 4.33 10.02
C GLN A 13 7.24 4.34 8.53
N THR A 14 6.56 3.32 8.01
CA THR A 14 6.21 3.25 6.60
C THR A 14 5.19 4.32 6.25
N THR A 15 5.46 5.08 5.19
CA THR A 15 4.57 6.14 4.71
C THR A 15 3.85 5.69 3.45
N SER A 16 2.85 6.49 3.03
CA SER A 16 2.16 6.22 1.77
C SER A 16 3.12 6.32 0.58
N ASP A 17 4.11 7.22 0.64
CA ASP A 17 5.12 7.32 -0.40
C ASP A 17 5.95 6.04 -0.51
N ASP A 18 6.26 5.43 0.62
CA ASP A 18 6.97 4.15 0.64
C ASP A 18 6.16 3.06 -0.07
N LEU A 19 4.85 3.05 0.14
CA LEU A 19 3.97 2.10 -0.54
C LEU A 19 3.95 2.35 -2.06
N VAL A 20 3.88 3.61 -2.47
CA VAL A 20 3.91 3.95 -3.89
C VAL A 20 5.18 3.43 -4.54
N GLU A 21 6.34 3.67 -3.92
CA GLU A 21 7.61 3.20 -4.45
C GLU A 21 7.68 1.67 -4.54
N ALA A 22 7.22 1.00 -3.49
CA ALA A 22 7.27 -0.46 -3.44
C ALA A 22 6.40 -1.09 -4.52
N PHE A 23 5.21 -0.54 -4.74
CA PHE A 23 4.26 -1.12 -5.70
C PHE A 23 4.46 -0.61 -7.12
N ALA A 24 5.13 0.53 -7.30
CA ALA A 24 5.43 1.06 -8.64
C ALA A 24 6.31 0.09 -9.45
N ALA A 25 7.04 -0.78 -8.77
CA ALA A 25 7.85 -1.80 -9.44
C ALA A 25 7.00 -2.84 -10.16
N PHE A 26 5.72 -2.99 -9.79
CA PHE A 26 4.83 -4.00 -10.37
C PHE A 26 3.87 -3.42 -11.41
N GLY A 27 3.65 -2.10 -11.39
CA GLY A 27 2.71 -1.47 -12.31
C GLY A 27 2.42 -0.04 -11.91
N THR A 28 1.31 0.48 -12.38
CA THR A 28 0.93 1.89 -12.14
C THR A 28 0.12 2.00 -10.85
N VAL A 29 0.63 2.76 -9.90
CA VAL A 29 -0.05 3.04 -8.64
C VAL A 29 -0.86 4.32 -8.78
N SER A 30 -2.17 4.22 -8.62
CA SER A 30 -3.08 5.37 -8.66
C SER A 30 -3.14 6.08 -7.32
N ARG A 31 -3.12 5.31 -6.24
CA ARG A 31 -3.25 5.85 -4.89
C ARG A 31 -2.64 4.87 -3.88
N ALA A 32 -2.07 5.40 -2.83
CA ALA A 32 -1.63 4.60 -1.71
C ALA A 32 -1.93 5.36 -0.43
N GLN A 33 -2.32 4.65 0.61
CA GLN A 33 -2.65 5.26 1.88
C GLN A 33 -2.31 4.31 3.02
N VAL A 34 -1.61 4.82 4.02
CA VAL A 34 -1.37 4.11 5.28
C VAL A 34 -2.42 4.59 6.28
N VAL A 35 -3.09 3.64 6.92
CA VAL A 35 -4.11 3.96 7.92
C VAL A 35 -3.42 4.38 9.21
N MET A 36 -3.78 5.57 9.70
CA MET A 36 -3.20 6.14 10.91
C MET A 36 -4.21 6.13 12.05
N ASP A 37 -3.71 5.95 13.27
CA ASP A 37 -4.53 6.09 14.47
C ASP A 37 -4.69 7.57 14.79
N ARG A 38 -5.92 8.02 14.94
CA ARG A 38 -6.22 9.43 15.20
C ARG A 38 -5.78 9.87 16.58
N GLU A 39 -5.79 8.97 17.54
CA GLU A 39 -5.45 9.30 18.93
C GLU A 39 -3.95 9.44 19.12
N THR A 40 -3.18 8.56 18.53
CA THR A 40 -1.73 8.53 18.72
C THR A 40 -0.96 9.14 17.55
N GLY A 41 -1.59 9.29 16.39
CA GLY A 41 -0.92 9.76 15.18
C GLY A 41 0.04 8.74 14.57
N ARG A 42 -0.02 7.51 15.01
CA ARG A 42 0.86 6.44 14.53
C ARG A 42 0.17 5.56 13.52
N SER A 43 0.95 4.94 12.65
CA SER A 43 0.44 3.95 11.70
C SER A 43 -0.16 2.76 12.46
N ARG A 44 -1.30 2.26 11.97
CA ARG A 44 -1.92 1.08 12.54
C ARG A 44 -1.31 -0.22 12.01
N GLY A 45 -0.28 -0.11 11.18
CA GLY A 45 0.42 -1.28 10.65
C GLY A 45 -0.22 -1.85 9.39
N PHE A 46 -1.16 -1.13 8.77
CA PHE A 46 -1.77 -1.57 7.51
C PHE A 46 -2.15 -0.37 6.67
N GLY A 47 -2.40 -0.65 5.39
CA GLY A 47 -2.79 0.38 4.46
C GLY A 47 -3.40 -0.22 3.21
N PHE A 48 -3.67 0.64 2.23
CA PHE A 48 -4.27 0.24 0.97
C PHE A 48 -3.49 0.86 -0.18
N VAL A 49 -3.36 0.10 -1.25
CA VAL A 49 -2.76 0.59 -2.50
C VAL A 49 -3.77 0.34 -3.61
N GLU A 50 -4.10 1.39 -4.37
CA GLU A 50 -4.94 1.26 -5.55
C GLU A 50 -4.04 1.28 -6.78
N MET A 51 -4.11 0.24 -7.58
CA MET A 51 -3.30 0.10 -8.78
C MET A 51 -4.17 0.06 -10.03
N ALA A 52 -3.78 0.84 -11.03
CA ALA A 52 -4.44 0.83 -12.33
C ALA A 52 -4.12 -0.44 -13.10
N ASP A 53 -2.88 -0.94 -12.95
CA ASP A 53 -2.46 -2.22 -13.53
C ASP A 53 -1.39 -2.85 -12.64
N GLY A 54 -1.04 -4.09 -12.91
CA GLY A 54 0.00 -4.79 -12.18
C GLY A 54 -0.42 -5.27 -10.80
N ALA A 55 -1.69 -5.10 -10.41
CA ALA A 55 -2.16 -5.48 -9.08
C ALA A 55 -2.00 -6.98 -8.84
N ASP A 56 -2.31 -7.80 -9.83
CA ASP A 56 -2.21 -9.25 -9.68
C ASP A 56 -0.77 -9.69 -9.46
N GLU A 57 0.18 -9.07 -10.15
CA GLU A 57 1.60 -9.35 -9.93
C GLU A 57 2.05 -8.93 -8.54
N ALA A 58 1.61 -7.77 -8.08
CA ALA A 58 1.96 -7.28 -6.76
C ALA A 58 1.44 -8.22 -5.68
N ILE A 59 0.21 -8.69 -5.80
CA ILE A 59 -0.39 -9.62 -4.85
C ILE A 59 0.39 -10.94 -4.85
N ALA A 60 0.73 -11.46 -6.01
CA ALA A 60 1.47 -12.71 -6.14
C ALA A 60 2.86 -12.61 -5.51
N LYS A 61 3.52 -11.46 -5.65
CA LYS A 61 4.86 -11.26 -5.08
C LYS A 61 4.83 -11.10 -3.57
N MET A 62 3.73 -10.57 -3.01
CA MET A 62 3.62 -10.35 -1.58
C MET A 62 3.14 -11.57 -0.81
N ASN A 63 2.58 -12.52 -1.51
CA ASN A 63 2.22 -13.80 -0.91
C ASN A 63 3.41 -14.78 -1.03
#